data_75296088d88e35116cc50c8b572bc3a2
#
_entry.id   75296088d88e35116cc50c8b572bc3a2
#
_cell.length_a   1.000
_cell.length_b   1.000
_cell.length_c   1.000
_cell.angle_alpha   90.00
_cell.angle_beta   90.00
_cell.angle_gamma   90.00
#
_symmetry.space_group_name_H-M   'P 1'
#
loop_
_entity.id
_entity.type
_entity.pdbx_description
1 polymer ?
#
loop_
_entity_poly.entity_id
_entity_poly.type
_entity_poly.pdbx_seq_one_letter_code
_entity_poly.pdbx_strand_id
1 'polypeptide(L)'
;MRDIRKELIEMLIAEVKPAVGCTEPVAVALACAKAKELLGEEIEENRILVSPSIYKNGMCVGIPGTDRLGLKIAVAMGFVGGHSENGLTVLETLSQDEVEESERYMDTQPINVVPAQTKDKVFIEVDLRGKNNIAKVVIKEKHDNFVYLQKNQEVLLDTGDYNNNEEIKVADENVVERKATFMDTTNVEE
;
A
#
# COMPACT_ATOMS: atom_id res chain seq x y z
N MET A 1 -4.96 2.87 42.54
CA MET A 1 -5.97 3.50 41.65
C MET A 1 -5.32 3.56 40.28
N ARG A 2 -5.92 2.92 39.28
CA ARG A 2 -5.40 2.91 37.88
C ARG A 2 -5.49 4.34 37.34
N ASP A 3 -4.43 4.88 36.81
CA ASP A 3 -4.45 6.22 36.23
C ASP A 3 -4.96 6.15 34.78
N ILE A 4 -6.30 6.10 34.67
CA ILE A 4 -7.03 6.01 33.41
C ILE A 4 -6.61 7.12 32.42
N ARG A 5 -6.24 8.31 32.94
CA ARG A 5 -5.81 9.42 32.09
C ARG A 5 -4.47 9.12 31.42
N LYS A 6 -3.54 8.51 32.13
CA LYS A 6 -2.23 8.12 31.57
C LYS A 6 -2.41 7.03 30.53
N GLU A 7 -3.22 5.99 30.82
CA GLU A 7 -3.53 4.92 29.89
C GLU A 7 -4.20 5.44 28.60
N LEU A 8 -5.14 6.40 28.72
CA LEU A 8 -5.77 7.03 27.56
C LEU A 8 -4.79 7.86 26.72
N ILE A 9 -3.87 8.59 27.35
CA ILE A 9 -2.85 9.36 26.63
C ILE A 9 -1.88 8.42 25.91
N GLU A 10 -1.43 7.37 26.56
CA GLU A 10 -0.56 6.35 25.94
C GLU A 10 -1.25 5.68 24.74
N MET A 11 -2.54 5.36 24.87
CA MET A 11 -3.33 4.80 23.77
C MET A 11 -3.50 5.81 22.63
N LEU A 12 -3.77 7.09 22.91
CA LEU A 12 -3.87 8.13 21.89
C LEU A 12 -2.55 8.32 21.15
N ILE A 13 -1.42 8.35 21.84
CA ILE A 13 -0.09 8.48 21.24
C ILE A 13 0.22 7.27 20.34
N ALA A 14 -0.23 6.07 20.72
CA ALA A 14 -0.01 4.85 19.94
C ALA A 14 -0.88 4.77 18.68
N GLU A 15 -2.11 5.31 18.73
CA GLU A 15 -3.10 5.15 17.64
C GLU A 15 -3.18 6.38 16.73
N VAL A 16 -2.89 7.60 17.24
CA VAL A 16 -2.95 8.82 16.43
C VAL A 16 -1.61 9.06 15.77
N LYS A 17 -1.56 8.86 14.46
CA LYS A 17 -0.35 9.08 13.64
C LYS A 17 -0.62 10.16 12.59
N PRO A 18 0.35 11.04 12.31
CA PRO A 18 0.24 11.94 11.17
C PRO A 18 0.08 11.14 9.87
N ALA A 19 -0.84 11.56 9.02
CA ALA A 19 -1.02 11.02 7.68
C ALA A 19 -1.55 12.12 6.76
N VAL A 20 -1.14 12.12 5.50
CA VAL A 20 -1.62 13.08 4.50
C VAL A 20 -2.54 12.39 3.52
N GLY A 21 -3.79 12.82 3.50
CA GLY A 21 -4.82 12.27 2.64
C GLY A 21 -5.42 10.96 3.16
N CYS A 22 -5.90 10.12 2.23
CA CYS A 22 -6.47 8.82 2.54
C CYS A 22 -5.38 7.82 2.88
N THR A 23 -5.51 7.11 4.00
CA THR A 23 -4.48 6.20 4.52
C THR A 23 -4.26 4.95 3.67
N GLU A 24 -5.25 4.48 2.91
CA GLU A 24 -5.13 3.30 2.08
C GLU A 24 -4.11 3.46 0.94
N PRO A 25 -4.19 4.49 0.07
CA PRO A 25 -3.15 4.70 -0.95
C PRO A 25 -1.77 5.01 -0.34
N VAL A 26 -1.73 5.73 0.77
CA VAL A 26 -0.48 6.04 1.46
C VAL A 26 0.19 4.77 1.98
N ALA A 27 -0.56 3.84 2.55
CA ALA A 27 -0.03 2.54 2.98
C ALA A 27 0.50 1.70 1.82
N VAL A 28 -0.17 1.76 0.66
CA VAL A 28 0.31 1.10 -0.57
C VAL A 28 1.61 1.73 -1.04
N ALA A 29 1.70 3.07 -1.08
CA ALA A 29 2.94 3.79 -1.41
C ALA A 29 4.08 3.46 -0.44
N LEU A 30 3.79 3.39 0.86
CA LEU A 30 4.74 3.01 1.91
C LEU A 30 5.30 1.59 1.70
N ALA A 31 4.42 0.62 1.42
CA ALA A 31 4.85 -0.75 1.14
C ALA A 31 5.70 -0.82 -0.14
N CYS A 32 5.34 -0.06 -1.19
CA CYS A 32 6.08 0.04 -2.44
C CYS A 32 7.46 0.69 -2.26
N ALA A 33 7.54 1.78 -1.50
CA ALA A 33 8.80 2.45 -1.16
C ALA A 33 9.74 1.47 -0.43
N LYS A 34 9.23 0.77 0.58
CA LYS A 34 10.00 -0.24 1.32
C LYS A 34 10.48 -1.38 0.42
N ALA A 35 9.63 -1.88 -0.46
CA ALA A 35 10.00 -2.96 -1.38
C ALA A 35 11.08 -2.50 -2.38
N LYS A 36 10.99 -1.26 -2.91
CA LYS A 36 11.99 -0.68 -3.80
C LYS A 36 13.34 -0.49 -3.10
N GLU A 37 13.34 -0.01 -1.86
CA GLU A 37 14.56 0.11 -1.04
C GLU A 37 15.24 -1.27 -0.83
N LEU A 38 14.45 -2.31 -0.52
CA LEU A 38 14.97 -3.67 -0.36
C LEU A 38 15.50 -4.24 -1.67
N LEU A 39 14.79 -4.03 -2.77
CA LEU A 39 15.23 -4.49 -4.09
C LEU A 39 16.59 -3.90 -4.46
N GLY A 40 16.76 -2.59 -4.34
CA GLY A 40 18.02 -1.87 -4.52
C GLY A 40 18.50 -1.78 -5.98
N GLU A 41 17.62 -2.06 -6.94
CA GLU A 41 17.87 -1.97 -8.39
C GLU A 41 16.59 -1.60 -9.15
N GLU A 42 16.63 -1.54 -10.48
CA GLU A 42 15.45 -1.28 -11.31
C GLU A 42 14.43 -2.40 -11.21
N ILE A 43 13.14 -2.03 -11.28
CA ILE A 43 12.02 -2.95 -11.20
C ILE A 43 11.74 -3.49 -12.62
N GLU A 44 11.87 -4.81 -12.82
CA GLU A 44 11.49 -5.47 -14.07
C GLU A 44 10.06 -6.01 -13.99
N GLU A 45 9.66 -6.54 -12.83
CA GLU A 45 8.30 -7.04 -12.59
C GLU A 45 7.80 -6.57 -11.22
N ASN A 46 6.51 -6.26 -11.13
CA ASN A 46 5.84 -5.93 -9.88
C ASN A 46 4.49 -6.63 -9.77
N ARG A 47 4.12 -6.98 -8.54
CA ARG A 47 2.78 -7.44 -8.17
C ARG A 47 2.43 -6.85 -6.82
N ILE A 48 1.33 -6.13 -6.78
CA ILE A 48 0.81 -5.51 -5.56
C ILE A 48 -0.55 -6.12 -5.25
N LEU A 49 -0.61 -6.99 -4.24
CA LEU A 49 -1.84 -7.57 -3.73
C LEU A 49 -2.36 -6.71 -2.59
N VAL A 50 -3.61 -6.32 -2.66
CA VAL A 50 -4.24 -5.51 -1.61
C VAL A 50 -5.57 -6.12 -1.18
N SER A 51 -5.96 -5.94 0.09
CA SER A 51 -7.29 -6.38 0.54
C SER A 51 -8.41 -5.73 -0.29
N PRO A 52 -9.58 -6.38 -0.42
CA PRO A 52 -10.72 -5.78 -1.13
C PRO A 52 -11.13 -4.42 -0.58
N SER A 53 -10.93 -4.17 0.72
CA SER A 53 -11.21 -2.88 1.34
C SER A 53 -10.26 -1.80 0.85
N ILE A 54 -8.95 -2.07 0.83
CA ILE A 54 -7.94 -1.14 0.30
C ILE A 54 -8.16 -0.92 -1.20
N TYR A 55 -8.41 -1.97 -1.97
CA TYR A 55 -8.68 -1.86 -3.41
C TYR A 55 -9.87 -0.94 -3.68
N LYS A 56 -11.02 -1.21 -3.05
CA LYS A 56 -12.25 -0.42 -3.22
C LYS A 56 -12.05 1.04 -2.81
N ASN A 57 -11.47 1.28 -1.62
CA ASN A 57 -11.34 2.63 -1.08
C ASN A 57 -10.26 3.44 -1.82
N GLY A 58 -9.23 2.79 -2.33
CA GLY A 58 -8.10 3.46 -2.98
C GLY A 58 -8.27 3.75 -4.48
N MET A 59 -9.21 3.10 -5.18
CA MET A 59 -9.30 3.16 -6.66
C MET A 59 -9.56 4.55 -7.24
N CYS A 60 -10.36 5.39 -6.54
CA CYS A 60 -10.80 6.69 -7.06
C CYS A 60 -10.44 7.85 -6.11
N VAL A 61 -9.48 7.66 -5.22
CA VAL A 61 -9.08 8.67 -4.25
C VAL A 61 -8.00 9.57 -4.84
N GLY A 62 -8.13 10.89 -4.60
CA GLY A 62 -7.09 11.87 -4.93
C GLY A 62 -5.83 11.65 -4.10
N ILE A 63 -4.67 11.73 -4.75
CA ILE A 63 -3.38 11.62 -4.11
C ILE A 63 -2.78 13.01 -3.94
N PRO A 64 -2.33 13.39 -2.74
CA PRO A 64 -1.70 14.69 -2.53
C PRO A 64 -0.52 14.93 -3.47
N GLY A 65 -0.43 16.15 -4.01
CA GLY A 65 0.67 16.56 -4.89
C GLY A 65 0.45 16.28 -6.39
N THR A 66 -0.60 15.57 -6.78
CA THR A 66 -0.94 15.27 -8.17
C THR A 66 -2.45 15.38 -8.44
N ASP A 67 -2.82 15.60 -9.69
CA ASP A 67 -4.23 15.54 -10.15
C ASP A 67 -4.67 14.11 -10.50
N ARG A 68 -3.77 13.13 -10.43
CA ARG A 68 -4.06 11.72 -10.70
C ARG A 68 -4.78 11.07 -9.52
N LEU A 69 -5.54 10.02 -9.81
CA LEU A 69 -6.36 9.29 -8.85
C LEU A 69 -5.95 7.83 -8.75
N GLY A 70 -6.14 7.27 -7.56
CA GLY A 70 -6.16 5.84 -7.34
C GLY A 70 -4.81 5.22 -6.94
N LEU A 71 -4.83 3.89 -6.81
CA LEU A 71 -3.68 3.15 -6.28
C LEU A 71 -2.48 3.13 -7.22
N LYS A 72 -2.67 3.19 -8.54
CA LYS A 72 -1.55 3.11 -9.49
C LYS A 72 -0.58 4.28 -9.36
N ILE A 73 -1.11 5.51 -9.21
CA ILE A 73 -0.23 6.66 -8.98
C ILE A 73 0.43 6.60 -7.60
N ALA A 74 -0.27 6.12 -6.56
CA ALA A 74 0.34 5.93 -5.24
C ALA A 74 1.50 4.91 -5.28
N VAL A 75 1.34 3.81 -6.03
CA VAL A 75 2.42 2.83 -6.29
C VAL A 75 3.60 3.49 -7.00
N ALA A 76 3.35 4.23 -8.08
CA ALA A 76 4.40 4.91 -8.84
C ALA A 76 5.18 5.91 -7.95
N MET A 77 4.48 6.71 -7.14
CA MET A 77 5.10 7.65 -6.20
C MET A 77 5.93 6.92 -5.13
N GLY A 78 5.47 5.76 -4.64
CA GLY A 78 6.24 4.91 -3.75
C GLY A 78 7.53 4.37 -4.38
N PHE A 79 7.49 4.01 -5.68
CA PHE A 79 8.65 3.48 -6.38
C PHE A 79 9.68 4.56 -6.78
N VAL A 80 9.23 5.76 -7.13
CA VAL A 80 10.08 6.84 -7.66
C VAL A 80 10.73 7.64 -6.55
N GLY A 81 9.95 8.22 -5.64
CA GLY A 81 10.43 9.17 -4.64
C GLY A 81 10.10 8.82 -3.19
N GLY A 82 9.36 7.71 -2.95
CA GLY A 82 8.97 7.33 -1.60
C GLY A 82 10.14 6.88 -0.74
N HIS A 83 10.22 7.41 0.50
CA HIS A 83 11.16 6.97 1.54
C HIS A 83 10.38 6.31 2.67
N SER A 84 10.59 4.99 2.89
CA SER A 84 9.79 4.22 3.85
C SER A 84 9.95 4.67 5.30
N GLU A 85 11.04 5.35 5.64
CA GLU A 85 11.29 5.92 6.97
C GLU A 85 10.27 6.99 7.37
N ASN A 86 9.62 7.63 6.39
CA ASN A 86 8.60 8.65 6.62
C ASN A 86 7.23 8.06 7.04
N GLY A 87 7.09 6.73 7.07
CA GLY A 87 5.83 6.09 7.48
C GLY A 87 4.63 6.58 6.65
N LEU A 88 3.53 6.94 7.31
CA LEU A 88 2.31 7.42 6.64
C LEU A 88 2.42 8.85 6.07
N THR A 89 3.58 9.49 6.14
CA THR A 89 3.87 10.76 5.46
C THR A 89 4.78 10.58 4.24
N VAL A 90 4.95 9.35 3.79
CA VAL A 90 5.83 8.97 2.66
C VAL A 90 5.61 9.77 1.37
N LEU A 91 4.40 10.28 1.14
CA LEU A 91 4.07 11.08 -0.03
C LEU A 91 4.27 12.60 0.14
N GLU A 92 4.45 13.08 1.39
CA GLU A 92 4.64 14.52 1.66
C GLU A 92 6.00 15.05 1.23
N THR A 93 6.98 14.18 1.20
CA THR A 93 8.37 14.55 0.99
C THR A 93 8.80 14.53 -0.48
N LEU A 94 7.90 14.14 -1.38
CA LEU A 94 8.18 14.14 -2.80
C LEU A 94 8.27 15.56 -3.34
N SER A 95 9.35 15.81 -4.08
CA SER A 95 9.50 17.04 -4.88
C SER A 95 8.55 17.01 -6.08
N GLN A 96 8.32 18.18 -6.68
CA GLN A 96 7.48 18.29 -7.88
C GLN A 96 8.04 17.44 -9.04
N ASP A 97 9.37 17.39 -9.20
CA ASP A 97 10.03 16.59 -10.24
C ASP A 97 9.78 15.09 -10.05
N GLU A 98 9.80 14.59 -8.80
CA GLU A 98 9.51 13.19 -8.48
C GLU A 98 8.02 12.85 -8.70
N VAL A 99 7.12 13.78 -8.43
CA VAL A 99 5.69 13.61 -8.74
C VAL A 99 5.50 13.49 -10.25
N GLU A 100 6.07 14.38 -11.05
CA GLU A 100 6.00 14.33 -12.51
C GLU A 100 6.65 13.07 -13.09
N GLU A 101 7.74 12.59 -12.49
CA GLU A 101 8.37 11.33 -12.86
C GLU A 101 7.49 10.13 -12.51
N SER A 102 6.81 10.18 -11.35
CA SER A 102 5.85 9.15 -10.95
C SER A 102 4.66 9.06 -11.92
N GLU A 103 4.16 10.19 -12.41
CA GLU A 103 3.11 10.22 -13.42
C GLU A 103 3.59 9.60 -14.74
N ARG A 104 4.80 9.94 -15.19
CA ARG A 104 5.42 9.31 -16.37
C ARG A 104 5.63 7.82 -16.18
N TYR A 105 6.10 7.41 -14.99
CA TYR A 105 6.27 5.99 -14.66
C TYR A 105 4.93 5.24 -14.75
N MET A 106 3.87 5.79 -14.17
CA MET A 106 2.53 5.21 -14.23
C MET A 106 2.01 5.06 -15.66
N ASP A 107 2.29 6.04 -16.54
CA ASP A 107 1.82 6.05 -17.92
C ASP A 107 2.66 5.13 -18.84
N THR A 108 3.91 4.81 -18.49
CA THR A 108 4.84 4.07 -19.35
C THR A 108 5.21 2.68 -18.85
N GLN A 109 5.10 2.42 -17.55
CA GLN A 109 5.47 1.15 -16.95
C GLN A 109 4.23 0.37 -16.49
N PRO A 110 4.25 -0.97 -16.62
CA PRO A 110 3.16 -1.79 -16.11
C PRO A 110 3.12 -1.75 -14.58
N ILE A 111 1.97 -1.39 -14.02
CA ILE A 111 1.69 -1.45 -12.59
C ILE A 111 0.56 -2.43 -12.36
N ASN A 112 0.85 -3.54 -11.67
CA ASN A 112 -0.06 -4.64 -11.43
C ASN A 112 -0.59 -4.62 -10.00
N VAL A 113 -1.70 -3.88 -9.78
CA VAL A 113 -2.41 -3.86 -8.49
C VAL A 113 -3.66 -4.70 -8.61
N VAL A 114 -3.76 -5.73 -7.77
CA VAL A 114 -4.87 -6.69 -7.82
C VAL A 114 -5.45 -6.96 -6.43
N PRO A 115 -6.76 -7.24 -6.33
CA PRO A 115 -7.38 -7.58 -5.07
C PRO A 115 -7.02 -9.00 -4.63
N ALA A 116 -6.67 -9.15 -3.36
CA ALA A 116 -6.36 -10.42 -2.71
C ALA A 116 -7.62 -11.12 -2.18
N GLN A 117 -7.65 -12.45 -2.19
CA GLN A 117 -8.66 -13.23 -1.46
C GLN A 117 -8.30 -13.30 0.03
N THR A 118 -8.62 -12.26 0.78
CA THR A 118 -8.38 -12.20 2.23
C THR A 118 -9.59 -11.64 2.98
N LYS A 119 -9.69 -11.98 4.27
CA LYS A 119 -10.65 -11.40 5.21
C LYS A 119 -10.07 -10.20 5.96
N ASP A 120 -8.78 -9.98 5.86
CA ASP A 120 -8.12 -8.87 6.50
C ASP A 120 -8.62 -7.54 5.92
N LYS A 121 -8.91 -6.58 6.78
CA LYS A 121 -9.34 -5.23 6.35
C LYS A 121 -8.18 -4.46 5.75
N VAL A 122 -7.01 -4.56 6.37
CA VAL A 122 -5.75 -4.00 5.91
C VAL A 122 -4.81 -5.15 5.60
N PHE A 123 -4.53 -5.35 4.33
CA PHE A 123 -3.53 -6.28 3.81
C PHE A 123 -2.95 -5.71 2.53
N ILE A 124 -1.64 -5.61 2.48
CA ILE A 124 -0.86 -5.18 1.32
C ILE A 124 0.34 -6.10 1.22
N GLU A 125 0.52 -6.76 0.08
CA GLU A 125 1.70 -7.53 -0.26
C GLU A 125 2.30 -6.95 -1.54
N VAL A 126 3.58 -6.62 -1.50
CA VAL A 126 4.33 -6.13 -2.65
C VAL A 126 5.44 -7.12 -2.97
N ASP A 127 5.37 -7.71 -4.15
CA ASP A 127 6.43 -8.52 -4.73
C ASP A 127 7.10 -7.75 -5.85
N LEU A 128 8.39 -7.56 -5.76
CA LEU A 128 9.21 -6.94 -6.80
C LEU A 128 10.28 -7.90 -7.27
N ARG A 129 10.54 -7.86 -8.57
CA ARG A 129 11.68 -8.54 -9.20
C ARG A 129 12.47 -7.53 -10.01
N GLY A 130 13.76 -7.50 -9.82
CA GLY A 130 14.74 -6.86 -10.68
C GLY A 130 15.61 -7.90 -11.39
N LYS A 131 16.69 -7.45 -11.96
CA LYS A 131 17.61 -8.31 -12.72
C LYS A 131 18.29 -9.38 -11.86
N ASN A 132 18.66 -9.02 -10.62
CA ASN A 132 19.45 -9.88 -9.73
C ASN A 132 18.75 -10.17 -8.41
N ASN A 133 17.81 -9.34 -8.00
CA ASN A 133 17.18 -9.37 -6.70
C ASN A 133 15.67 -9.55 -6.79
N ILE A 134 15.11 -10.09 -5.72
CA ILE A 134 13.68 -10.08 -5.45
C ILE A 134 13.44 -9.45 -4.08
N ALA A 135 12.33 -8.76 -3.92
CA ALA A 135 11.91 -8.19 -2.65
C ALA A 135 10.44 -8.49 -2.39
N LYS A 136 10.12 -8.86 -1.16
CA LYS A 136 8.74 -9.02 -0.68
C LYS A 136 8.54 -8.19 0.57
N VAL A 137 7.43 -7.44 0.59
CA VAL A 137 7.00 -6.62 1.74
C VAL A 137 5.54 -6.88 2.02
N VAL A 138 5.19 -7.09 3.29
CA VAL A 138 3.79 -7.25 3.70
C VAL A 138 3.46 -6.28 4.84
N ILE A 139 2.36 -5.53 4.65
CA ILE A 139 1.69 -4.73 5.69
C ILE A 139 0.36 -5.39 6.04
N LYS A 140 0.07 -5.52 7.34
CA LYS A 140 -1.16 -6.15 7.83
C LYS A 140 -1.70 -5.47 9.09
N GLU A 141 -3.02 -5.50 9.27
CA GLU A 141 -3.79 -4.97 10.41
C GLU A 141 -3.81 -3.45 10.52
N LYS A 142 -2.66 -2.78 10.52
CA LYS A 142 -2.52 -1.31 10.52
C LYS A 142 -1.80 -0.87 9.25
N HIS A 143 -2.06 0.34 8.81
CA HIS A 143 -1.57 0.89 7.53
C HIS A 143 -0.05 1.09 7.46
N ASP A 144 0.65 1.02 8.59
CA ASP A 144 2.11 1.15 8.71
C ASP A 144 2.77 -0.04 9.43
N ASN A 145 2.02 -1.13 9.64
CA ASN A 145 2.52 -2.30 10.36
C ASN A 145 3.13 -3.30 9.37
N PHE A 146 4.44 -3.25 9.20
CA PHE A 146 5.19 -4.25 8.47
C PHE A 146 5.24 -5.56 9.25
N VAL A 147 4.71 -6.63 8.68
CA VAL A 147 4.68 -7.96 9.31
C VAL A 147 5.66 -8.93 8.66
N TYR A 148 6.08 -8.66 7.40
CA TYR A 148 7.04 -9.50 6.69
C TYR A 148 7.89 -8.67 5.73
N LEU A 149 9.20 -8.88 5.76
CA LEU A 149 10.19 -8.27 4.87
C LEU A 149 11.17 -9.34 4.41
N GLN A 150 11.38 -9.45 3.11
CA GLN A 150 12.32 -10.40 2.54
C GLN A 150 13.09 -9.77 1.37
N LYS A 151 14.38 -10.07 1.29
CA LYS A 151 15.23 -9.82 0.13
C LYS A 151 15.89 -11.13 -0.31
N ASN A 152 15.64 -11.54 -1.53
CA ASN A 152 16.11 -12.83 -2.04
C ASN A 152 15.65 -14.00 -1.14
N GLN A 153 16.59 -14.75 -0.56
CA GLN A 153 16.32 -15.84 0.37
C GLN A 153 16.39 -15.40 1.85
N GLU A 154 16.77 -14.16 2.10
CA GLU A 154 16.94 -13.63 3.46
C GLU A 154 15.64 -12.98 3.94
N VAL A 155 15.10 -13.52 5.04
CA VAL A 155 13.96 -12.92 5.76
C VAL A 155 14.51 -11.92 6.77
N LEU A 156 14.16 -10.64 6.59
CA LEU A 156 14.63 -9.52 7.42
C LEU A 156 13.68 -9.21 8.57
N LEU A 157 12.39 -9.51 8.38
CA LEU A 157 11.35 -9.39 9.40
C LEU A 157 10.31 -10.48 9.18
N ASP A 158 9.92 -11.16 10.26
CA ASP A 158 8.76 -12.05 10.32
C ASP A 158 8.15 -11.96 11.71
N THR A 159 6.94 -11.40 11.82
CA THR A 159 6.21 -11.29 13.10
C THR A 159 5.39 -12.54 13.40
N GLY A 160 5.29 -13.49 12.46
CA GLY A 160 4.44 -14.67 12.54
C GLY A 160 2.99 -14.42 12.10
N ASP A 161 2.63 -13.19 11.74
CA ASP A 161 1.28 -12.81 11.29
C ASP A 161 1.06 -13.04 9.80
N TYR A 162 2.11 -13.45 9.08
CA TYR A 162 2.09 -13.74 7.65
C TYR A 162 2.64 -15.13 7.36
N ASN A 163 1.87 -15.95 6.65
CA ASN A 163 2.31 -17.28 6.22
C ASN A 163 2.81 -17.24 4.78
N ASN A 164 4.13 -17.10 4.60
CA ASN A 164 4.75 -17.06 3.27
C ASN A 164 4.65 -18.39 2.48
N ASN A 165 4.24 -19.49 3.11
CA ASN A 165 4.05 -20.78 2.44
C ASN A 165 2.65 -20.93 1.81
N GLU A 166 1.73 -20.01 2.08
CA GLU A 166 0.41 -19.98 1.46
C GLU A 166 0.36 -18.91 0.38
N GLU A 167 0.18 -19.34 -0.88
CA GLU A 167 -0.05 -18.40 -1.98
C GLU A 167 -1.42 -17.74 -1.81
N ILE A 168 -1.42 -16.42 -1.60
CA ILE A 168 -2.66 -15.66 -1.53
C ILE A 168 -3.24 -15.54 -2.93
N LYS A 169 -4.43 -16.10 -3.10
CA LYS A 169 -5.14 -16.07 -4.39
C LYS A 169 -5.60 -14.65 -4.71
N VAL A 170 -5.55 -14.31 -5.98
CA VAL A 170 -6.17 -13.10 -6.51
C VAL A 170 -7.70 -13.25 -6.45
N ALA A 171 -8.38 -12.22 -5.97
CA ALA A 171 -9.84 -12.16 -6.03
C ALA A 171 -10.28 -11.87 -7.47
N ASP A 172 -11.45 -12.35 -7.85
CA ASP A 172 -12.03 -12.03 -9.16
C ASP A 172 -12.36 -10.52 -9.20
N GLU A 173 -11.62 -9.78 -10.04
CA GLU A 173 -11.78 -8.32 -10.21
C GLU A 173 -13.21 -7.94 -10.58
N ASN A 174 -13.88 -8.76 -11.40
CA ASN A 174 -15.28 -8.55 -11.80
C ASN A 174 -16.24 -8.58 -10.60
N VAL A 175 -15.93 -9.32 -9.54
CA VAL A 175 -16.77 -9.37 -8.32
C VAL A 175 -16.59 -8.10 -7.49
N VAL A 176 -15.38 -7.56 -7.45
CA VAL A 176 -15.08 -6.32 -6.70
C VAL A 176 -15.70 -5.11 -7.40
N GLU A 177 -15.56 -5.01 -8.73
CA GLU A 177 -16.15 -3.96 -9.54
C GLU A 177 -17.70 -3.98 -9.55
N ARG A 178 -18.32 -5.17 -9.68
CA ARG A 178 -19.78 -5.30 -9.63
C ARG A 178 -20.37 -4.84 -8.30
N LYS A 179 -19.69 -5.12 -7.17
CA LYS A 179 -20.14 -4.62 -5.85
C LYS A 179 -20.02 -3.10 -5.74
N ALA A 180 -18.98 -2.50 -6.33
CA ALA A 180 -18.80 -1.05 -6.36
C ALA A 180 -19.91 -0.40 -7.21
N THR A 181 -20.17 -0.90 -8.41
CA THR A 181 -21.20 -0.38 -9.33
C THR A 181 -22.62 -0.52 -8.76
N PHE A 182 -22.92 -1.61 -8.02
CA PHE A 182 -24.24 -1.80 -7.40
C PHE A 182 -24.51 -0.78 -6.29
N MET A 183 -23.48 -0.34 -5.56
CA MET A 183 -23.64 0.70 -4.51
C MET A 183 -23.80 2.10 -5.09
N ASP A 184 -23.30 2.35 -6.31
CA ASP A 184 -23.38 3.66 -6.98
C ASP A 184 -24.75 3.88 -7.65
N THR A 185 -25.44 2.80 -8.07
CA THR A 185 -26.73 2.87 -8.73
C THR A 185 -27.94 2.95 -7.78
N THR A 186 -27.75 2.69 -6.48
CA THR A 186 -28.84 2.72 -5.50
C THR A 186 -29.10 4.08 -4.85
N ASN A 187 -28.30 5.11 -5.19
CA ASN A 187 -28.42 6.46 -4.61
C ASN A 187 -28.94 7.53 -5.60
N VAL A 188 -29.56 7.16 -6.71
CA VAL A 188 -30.07 8.13 -7.71
C VAL A 188 -31.55 7.91 -8.01
N GLU A 189 -32.39 7.74 -6.98
CA GLU A 189 -33.83 7.95 -7.10
C GLU A 189 -34.38 8.42 -5.74
N GLU A 190 -34.26 9.71 -5.48
CA GLU A 190 -35.24 10.52 -4.72
C GLU A 190 -35.28 11.94 -5.27
#